data_df326535098d87344bde3397746ad288
#
_entry.id   df326535098d87344bde3397746ad288
#
_cell.length_a   1.000
_cell.length_b   1.000
_cell.length_c   1.000
_cell.angle_alpha   90.00
_cell.angle_beta   90.00
_cell.angle_gamma   90.00
#
_symmetry.space_group_name_H-M   'P 1'
#
loop_
_entity.id
_entity.type
_entity.pdbx_description
1 polymer ?
#
loop_
_entity_poly.entity_id
_entity_poly.type
_entity_poly.pdbx_seq_one_letter_code
_entity_poly.pdbx_strand_id
1 'polypeptide(L)'
;MIKLFACDLDGTLLNDDHEFDEIIFNAIDAVIKQGKYFSFATGRHMHAQQIKILKYEKRDVFMVCMNGALILDPSQNIIYDRKMDKKIVKDLLETFPEIDFDCIGKDHVFIRANRQEHLDQFGRSSIWNRAANKWKIEDFIKDSIFDQSIDDILSHDIYKINCRLSDAKTIEKMNCYLDQHKDEIVNAPYDNGAFEITGKDVNKGNAVAWLCEYLHLQEDEVAVYGDGGNDIEMLERFKHSYGMSNGMESAKKAANEIIGCCKDYAVSKHILETLQKEEDNK
;
A
#
# COMPACT_ATOMS: atom_id res chain seq x y z
N MET A 1 -5.77 -19.34 17.47
CA MET A 1 -6.93 -18.41 17.29
C MET A 1 -6.41 -17.12 16.72
N ILE A 2 -7.01 -16.64 15.63
CA ILE A 2 -6.58 -15.39 14.98
C ILE A 2 -7.03 -14.19 15.81
N LYS A 3 -6.10 -13.26 16.04
CA LYS A 3 -6.33 -12.01 16.79
C LYS A 3 -6.15 -10.74 15.95
N LEU A 4 -5.35 -10.80 14.88
CA LEU A 4 -5.15 -9.70 13.93
C LEU A 4 -5.42 -10.20 12.51
N PHE A 5 -6.23 -9.46 11.77
CA PHE A 5 -6.45 -9.62 10.33
C PHE A 5 -5.80 -8.44 9.62
N ALA A 6 -4.79 -8.69 8.77
CA ALA A 6 -4.10 -7.67 8.01
C ALA A 6 -4.34 -7.90 6.51
N CYS A 7 -4.99 -6.93 5.86
CA CYS A 7 -5.48 -7.07 4.49
C CYS A 7 -4.88 -5.99 3.57
N ASP A 8 -4.34 -6.43 2.43
CA ASP A 8 -4.16 -5.50 1.33
C ASP A 8 -5.52 -4.95 0.85
N LEU A 9 -5.50 -3.82 0.16
CA LEU A 9 -6.70 -3.14 -0.31
C LEU A 9 -7.05 -3.49 -1.76
N ASP A 10 -6.19 -3.09 -2.69
CA ASP A 10 -6.47 -3.13 -4.14
C ASP A 10 -6.29 -4.54 -4.69
N GLY A 11 -7.36 -5.11 -5.25
CA GLY A 11 -7.33 -6.50 -5.73
C GLY A 11 -7.51 -7.54 -4.64
N THR A 12 -7.60 -7.13 -3.36
CA THR A 12 -7.71 -8.00 -2.19
C THR A 12 -8.99 -7.72 -1.41
N LEU A 13 -9.05 -6.67 -0.58
CA LEU A 13 -10.19 -6.38 0.28
C LEU A 13 -11.28 -5.57 -0.43
N LEU A 14 -10.89 -4.59 -1.24
CA LEU A 14 -11.81 -3.71 -1.93
C LEU A 14 -12.64 -4.43 -2.98
N ASN A 15 -13.86 -3.92 -3.22
CA ASN A 15 -14.74 -4.42 -4.26
C ASN A 15 -14.21 -4.12 -5.68
N ASP A 16 -14.94 -4.57 -6.71
CA ASP A 16 -14.56 -4.41 -8.13
C ASP A 16 -14.48 -2.92 -8.56
N ASP A 17 -15.08 -2.06 -7.77
CA ASP A 17 -15.04 -0.61 -7.94
C ASP A 17 -13.87 0.07 -7.23
N HIS A 18 -12.99 -0.69 -6.57
CA HIS A 18 -11.93 -0.19 -5.69
C HIS A 18 -12.44 0.71 -4.56
N GLU A 19 -13.60 0.37 -3.99
CA GLU A 19 -14.24 1.13 -2.92
C GLU A 19 -14.60 0.21 -1.75
N PHE A 20 -14.73 0.78 -0.55
CA PHE A 20 -15.38 0.14 0.58
C PHE A 20 -16.90 0.18 0.40
N ASP A 21 -17.56 -0.86 0.90
CA ASP A 21 -19.01 -0.97 0.96
C ASP A 21 -19.47 -1.69 2.23
N GLU A 22 -20.79 -1.84 2.38
CA GLU A 22 -21.38 -2.45 3.57
C GLU A 22 -20.91 -3.89 3.81
N ILE A 23 -20.63 -4.68 2.77
CA ILE A 23 -20.18 -6.07 2.93
C ILE A 23 -18.80 -6.09 3.58
N ILE A 24 -17.90 -5.23 3.12
CA ILE A 24 -16.54 -5.09 3.65
C ILE A 24 -16.62 -4.55 5.10
N PHE A 25 -17.40 -3.51 5.33
CA PHE A 25 -17.55 -2.94 6.68
C PHE A 25 -18.13 -3.94 7.67
N ASN A 26 -19.12 -4.75 7.27
CA ASN A 26 -19.70 -5.78 8.14
C ASN A 26 -18.66 -6.82 8.58
N ALA A 27 -17.73 -7.20 7.70
CA ALA A 27 -16.65 -8.13 8.05
C ALA A 27 -15.65 -7.48 9.05
N ILE A 28 -15.27 -6.21 8.81
CA ILE A 28 -14.39 -5.45 9.70
C ILE A 28 -15.06 -5.27 11.08
N ASP A 29 -16.33 -4.86 11.10
CA ASP A 29 -17.10 -4.63 12.33
C ASP A 29 -17.27 -5.94 13.13
N ALA A 30 -17.43 -7.10 12.47
CA ALA A 30 -17.48 -8.40 13.12
C ALA A 30 -16.15 -8.75 13.83
N VAL A 31 -15.01 -8.45 13.21
CA VAL A 31 -13.68 -8.63 13.84
C VAL A 31 -13.57 -7.77 15.09
N ILE A 32 -13.87 -6.47 14.98
CA ILE A 32 -13.77 -5.51 16.08
C ILE A 32 -14.72 -5.90 17.22
N LYS A 33 -15.96 -6.31 16.91
CA LYS A 33 -16.95 -6.74 17.91
C LYS A 33 -16.51 -7.94 18.72
N GLN A 34 -15.67 -8.83 18.17
CA GLN A 34 -15.08 -9.94 18.88
C GLN A 34 -13.83 -9.57 19.70
N GLY A 35 -13.49 -8.28 19.80
CA GLY A 35 -12.31 -7.79 20.51
C GLY A 35 -10.99 -8.13 19.82
N LYS A 36 -11.02 -8.34 18.52
CA LYS A 36 -9.86 -8.61 17.66
C LYS A 36 -9.44 -7.37 16.91
N TYR A 37 -8.24 -7.39 16.33
CA TYR A 37 -7.67 -6.28 15.58
C TYR A 37 -7.84 -6.45 14.09
N PHE A 38 -8.01 -5.34 13.39
CA PHE A 38 -7.99 -5.27 11.94
C PHE A 38 -6.97 -4.23 11.49
N SER A 39 -6.24 -4.54 10.42
CA SER A 39 -5.30 -3.61 9.79
C SER A 39 -5.44 -3.64 8.28
N PHE A 40 -5.38 -2.47 7.65
CA PHE A 40 -5.03 -2.40 6.23
C PHE A 40 -3.51 -2.55 6.10
N ALA A 41 -3.05 -3.16 4.99
CA ALA A 41 -1.64 -3.26 4.63
C ALA A 41 -1.48 -2.88 3.15
N THR A 42 -1.31 -1.59 2.88
CA THR A 42 -1.47 -1.03 1.54
C THR A 42 -0.26 -0.24 1.05
N GLY A 43 -0.05 -0.21 -0.27
CA GLY A 43 0.86 0.72 -0.93
C GLY A 43 0.38 2.18 -0.93
N ARG A 44 -0.90 2.41 -0.65
CA ARG A 44 -1.50 3.75 -0.61
C ARG A 44 -1.01 4.56 0.59
N HIS A 45 -1.00 5.89 0.43
CA HIS A 45 -0.63 6.82 1.52
C HIS A 45 -1.81 7.16 2.46
N MET A 46 -3.04 6.84 2.09
CA MET A 46 -4.26 7.06 2.88
C MET A 46 -4.47 8.51 3.34
N HIS A 47 -4.01 9.50 2.55
CA HIS A 47 -4.33 10.91 2.76
C HIS A 47 -5.84 11.16 2.62
N ALA A 48 -6.31 12.30 3.09
CA ALA A 48 -7.73 12.63 3.19
C ALA A 48 -8.50 12.42 1.87
N GLN A 49 -7.90 12.77 0.74
CA GLN A 49 -8.54 12.58 -0.56
C GLN A 49 -8.64 11.12 -0.98
N GLN A 50 -7.64 10.30 -0.70
CA GLN A 50 -7.73 8.86 -0.97
C GLN A 50 -8.79 8.18 -0.10
N ILE A 51 -8.85 8.52 1.19
CA ILE A 51 -9.91 8.04 2.10
C ILE A 51 -11.29 8.35 1.53
N LYS A 52 -11.49 9.57 1.00
CA LYS A 52 -12.75 9.98 0.39
C LYS A 52 -13.06 9.21 -0.90
N ILE A 53 -12.06 9.03 -1.79
CA ILE A 53 -12.22 8.29 -3.05
C ILE A 53 -12.59 6.83 -2.79
N LEU A 54 -11.97 6.22 -1.79
CA LEU A 54 -12.24 4.84 -1.38
C LEU A 54 -13.59 4.67 -0.68
N LYS A 55 -14.31 5.75 -0.37
CA LYS A 55 -15.53 5.76 0.46
C LYS A 55 -15.31 5.08 1.82
N TYR A 56 -14.09 5.23 2.37
CA TYR A 56 -13.79 4.66 3.67
C TYR A 56 -14.52 5.44 4.78
N GLU A 57 -15.30 4.72 5.56
CA GLU A 57 -15.90 5.21 6.80
C GLU A 57 -15.07 4.73 7.98
N LYS A 58 -14.71 5.67 8.86
CA LYS A 58 -13.80 5.40 9.98
C LYS A 58 -14.28 4.22 10.85
N ARG A 59 -13.36 3.30 11.09
CA ARG A 59 -13.47 2.16 12.01
C ARG A 59 -12.24 2.11 12.90
N ASP A 60 -12.31 1.32 13.98
CA ASP A 60 -11.18 1.09 14.89
C ASP A 60 -10.17 0.11 14.26
N VAL A 61 -9.49 0.56 13.21
CA VAL A 61 -8.51 -0.22 12.44
C VAL A 61 -7.14 0.44 12.44
N PHE A 62 -6.11 -0.35 12.39
CA PHE A 62 -4.75 0.09 12.11
C PHE A 62 -4.55 0.26 10.60
N MET A 63 -3.64 1.13 10.18
CA MET A 63 -3.32 1.35 8.78
C MET A 63 -1.81 1.25 8.57
N VAL A 64 -1.37 0.15 7.99
CA VAL A 64 -0.02 0.01 7.45
C VAL A 64 -0.04 0.60 6.04
N CYS A 65 0.57 1.77 5.87
CA CYS A 65 0.54 2.57 4.65
C CYS A 65 1.88 2.58 3.94
N MET A 66 1.90 3.00 2.66
CA MET A 66 3.12 3.21 1.88
C MET A 66 4.05 1.97 1.90
N ASN A 67 3.45 0.78 1.65
CA ASN A 67 4.16 -0.51 1.69
C ASN A 67 4.83 -0.83 3.04
N GLY A 68 4.39 -0.22 4.14
CA GLY A 68 4.93 -0.44 5.47
C GLY A 68 5.86 0.67 5.99
N ALA A 69 6.00 1.78 5.25
CA ALA A 69 6.80 2.91 5.72
C ALA A 69 6.14 3.69 6.87
N LEU A 70 4.82 3.60 7.03
CA LEU A 70 4.06 4.32 8.03
C LEU A 70 2.97 3.41 8.63
N ILE A 71 2.81 3.43 9.97
CA ILE A 71 1.67 2.79 10.64
C ILE A 71 0.91 3.81 11.46
N LEU A 72 -0.41 3.87 11.23
CA LEU A 72 -1.33 4.68 11.99
C LEU A 72 -2.17 3.80 12.93
N ASP A 73 -2.39 4.28 14.15
CA ASP A 73 -3.34 3.67 15.09
C ASP A 73 -4.80 4.02 14.69
N PRO A 74 -5.83 3.43 15.36
CA PRO A 74 -7.23 3.76 15.09
C PRO A 74 -7.60 5.24 15.30
N SER A 75 -6.80 5.96 16.08
CA SER A 75 -6.96 7.41 16.29
C SER A 75 -6.23 8.26 15.25
N GLN A 76 -5.58 7.64 14.26
CA GLN A 76 -4.77 8.27 13.21
C GLN A 76 -3.45 8.87 13.73
N ASN A 77 -2.97 8.43 14.89
CA ASN A 77 -1.63 8.78 15.36
C ASN A 77 -0.59 7.89 14.68
N ILE A 78 0.56 8.47 14.36
CA ILE A 78 1.72 7.70 13.90
C ILE A 78 2.28 6.92 15.09
N ILE A 79 2.30 5.58 14.98
CA ILE A 79 2.92 4.68 15.95
C ILE A 79 4.23 4.06 15.43
N TYR A 80 4.46 4.13 14.12
CA TYR A 80 5.67 3.66 13.46
C TYR A 80 5.92 4.46 12.20
N ASP A 81 7.17 4.85 11.94
CA ASP A 81 7.58 5.48 10.69
C ASP A 81 8.98 5.06 10.25
N ARG A 82 9.17 4.95 8.93
CA ARG A 82 10.44 4.68 8.25
C ARG A 82 10.60 5.66 7.09
N LYS A 83 11.19 6.79 7.40
CA LYS A 83 11.51 7.84 6.43
C LYS A 83 12.67 7.40 5.56
N MET A 84 12.65 7.79 4.30
CA MET A 84 13.80 7.66 3.41
C MET A 84 14.92 8.61 3.88
N ASP A 85 16.16 8.19 3.72
CA ASP A 85 17.31 9.07 3.97
C ASP A 85 17.29 10.23 2.97
N LYS A 86 17.42 11.46 3.46
CA LYS A 86 17.38 12.67 2.61
C LYS A 86 18.48 12.72 1.56
N LYS A 87 19.64 12.06 1.81
CA LYS A 87 20.72 11.99 0.83
C LYS A 87 20.34 11.14 -0.36
N ILE A 88 19.73 9.95 -0.13
CA ILE A 88 19.31 9.10 -1.24
C ILE A 88 18.11 9.71 -1.98
N VAL A 89 17.19 10.40 -1.29
CA VAL A 89 16.11 11.16 -1.95
C VAL A 89 16.70 12.22 -2.85
N LYS A 90 17.66 13.02 -2.36
CA LYS A 90 18.35 14.03 -3.14
C LYS A 90 19.05 13.44 -4.36
N ASP A 91 19.84 12.40 -4.15
CA ASP A 91 20.62 11.74 -5.20
C ASP A 91 19.72 11.18 -6.32
N LEU A 92 18.60 10.55 -5.95
CA LEU A 92 17.61 10.05 -6.90
C LEU A 92 17.02 11.19 -7.76
N LEU A 93 16.60 12.29 -7.11
CA LEU A 93 15.99 13.44 -7.81
C LEU A 93 16.99 14.20 -8.70
N GLU A 94 18.27 14.24 -8.32
CA GLU A 94 19.35 14.86 -9.11
C GLU A 94 19.81 13.95 -10.25
N THR A 95 19.80 12.62 -10.06
CA THR A 95 20.20 11.64 -11.09
C THR A 95 19.17 11.54 -12.22
N PHE A 96 17.88 11.74 -11.92
CA PHE A 96 16.79 11.65 -12.89
C PHE A 96 15.98 12.94 -12.96
N PRO A 97 16.58 14.06 -13.38
CA PRO A 97 15.90 15.35 -13.38
C PRO A 97 14.71 15.42 -14.36
N GLU A 98 14.66 14.52 -15.34
CA GLU A 98 13.61 14.41 -16.35
C GLU A 98 12.39 13.59 -15.88
N ILE A 99 12.51 12.88 -14.76
CA ILE A 99 11.40 12.06 -14.25
C ILE A 99 10.56 12.90 -13.30
N ASP A 100 9.25 12.85 -13.49
CA ASP A 100 8.28 13.42 -12.57
C ASP A 100 7.99 12.39 -11.46
N PHE A 101 8.56 12.65 -10.30
CA PHE A 101 8.41 11.81 -9.12
C PHE A 101 7.33 12.33 -8.20
N ASP A 102 6.50 11.42 -7.70
CA ASP A 102 5.62 11.65 -6.55
C ASP A 102 6.40 11.39 -5.26
N CYS A 103 6.88 12.44 -4.61
CA CYS A 103 7.57 12.34 -3.32
C CYS A 103 6.54 12.38 -2.18
N ILE A 104 6.21 11.22 -1.61
CA ILE A 104 5.09 11.05 -0.70
C ILE A 104 5.53 11.29 0.74
N GLY A 105 5.01 12.36 1.32
CA GLY A 105 5.12 12.69 2.73
C GLY A 105 3.94 12.17 3.55
N LYS A 106 3.84 12.64 4.81
CA LYS A 106 2.77 12.23 5.71
C LYS A 106 1.38 12.65 5.23
N ASP A 107 1.22 13.90 4.81
CA ASP A 107 -0.07 14.52 4.52
C ASP A 107 -0.20 15.01 3.06
N HIS A 108 0.93 15.07 2.34
CA HIS A 108 1.01 15.62 0.99
C HIS A 108 1.93 14.80 0.10
N VAL A 109 1.70 14.93 -1.21
CA VAL A 109 2.60 14.48 -2.26
C VAL A 109 3.32 15.71 -2.83
N PHE A 110 4.64 15.71 -2.79
CA PHE A 110 5.47 16.83 -3.27
C PHE A 110 5.99 16.50 -4.66
N ILE A 111 5.77 17.41 -5.62
CA ILE A 111 6.01 17.20 -7.05
C ILE A 111 6.83 18.36 -7.59
N ARG A 112 7.90 18.05 -8.33
CA ARG A 112 8.76 19.07 -8.96
C ARG A 112 8.11 19.73 -10.16
N ALA A 113 7.39 18.95 -10.98
CA ALA A 113 6.67 19.44 -12.13
C ALA A 113 5.57 20.43 -11.73
N ASN A 114 5.22 21.34 -12.63
CA ASN A 114 4.01 22.11 -12.45
C ASN A 114 2.76 21.23 -12.66
N ARG A 115 1.62 21.71 -12.18
CA ARG A 115 0.37 20.94 -12.21
C ARG A 115 -0.01 20.45 -13.61
N GLN A 116 0.21 21.28 -14.67
CA GLN A 116 -0.16 20.91 -16.03
C GLN A 116 0.77 19.84 -16.59
N GLU A 117 2.06 19.97 -16.39
CA GLU A 117 3.06 18.97 -16.81
C GLU A 117 2.79 17.62 -16.18
N HIS A 118 2.50 17.62 -14.87
CA HIS A 118 2.15 16.39 -14.12
C HIS A 118 0.88 15.73 -14.70
N LEU A 119 -0.18 16.50 -14.94
CA LEU A 119 -1.42 15.98 -15.56
C LEU A 119 -1.20 15.43 -16.97
N ASP A 120 -0.35 16.06 -17.76
CA ASP A 120 -0.02 15.61 -19.12
C ASP A 120 0.72 14.26 -19.11
N GLN A 121 1.54 14.00 -18.09
CA GLN A 121 2.22 12.71 -17.90
C GLN A 121 1.23 11.63 -17.44
N PHE A 122 0.35 11.95 -16.51
CA PHE A 122 -0.72 11.04 -16.08
C PHE A 122 -1.62 10.61 -17.24
N GLY A 123 -2.05 11.54 -18.09
CA GLY A 123 -2.91 11.26 -19.24
C GLY A 123 -2.31 10.31 -20.28
N ARG A 124 -1.00 10.12 -20.28
CA ARG A 124 -0.29 9.16 -21.15
C ARG A 124 -0.23 7.75 -20.58
N SER A 125 -0.60 7.55 -19.33
CA SER A 125 -0.55 6.25 -18.65
C SER A 125 -1.78 5.39 -18.97
N SER A 126 -1.56 4.14 -19.43
CA SER A 126 -2.65 3.21 -19.81
C SER A 126 -3.55 2.78 -18.64
N ILE A 127 -3.08 2.91 -17.41
CA ILE A 127 -3.85 2.58 -16.21
C ILE A 127 -4.91 3.64 -15.96
N TRP A 128 -4.60 4.92 -16.17
CA TRP A 128 -5.55 6.00 -16.02
C TRP A 128 -6.69 5.94 -17.05
N ASN A 129 -6.45 5.39 -18.23
CA ASN A 129 -7.50 5.17 -19.21
C ASN A 129 -8.59 4.18 -18.74
N ARG A 130 -8.31 3.30 -17.78
CA ARG A 130 -9.31 2.44 -17.12
C ARG A 130 -9.94 3.08 -15.89
N ALA A 131 -9.15 3.76 -15.06
CA ALA A 131 -9.61 4.46 -13.87
C ALA A 131 -10.30 5.80 -14.20
N ALA A 132 -9.87 6.50 -15.25
CA ALA A 132 -10.39 7.81 -15.66
C ALA A 132 -11.89 7.81 -16.03
N ASN A 133 -12.48 6.67 -16.31
CA ASN A 133 -13.93 6.58 -16.50
C ASN A 133 -14.72 6.72 -15.18
N LYS A 134 -14.08 6.53 -14.02
CA LYS A 134 -14.75 6.53 -12.71
C LYS A 134 -14.34 7.69 -11.82
N TRP A 135 -13.04 8.04 -11.79
CA TRP A 135 -12.52 9.10 -10.94
C TRP A 135 -11.90 10.21 -11.78
N LYS A 136 -12.17 11.45 -11.40
CA LYS A 136 -11.48 12.58 -12.03
C LYS A 136 -10.02 12.58 -11.53
N ILE A 137 -9.05 12.64 -12.46
CA ILE A 137 -7.62 12.79 -12.14
C ILE A 137 -7.39 13.90 -11.10
N GLU A 138 -8.17 14.97 -11.23
CA GLU A 138 -8.15 16.11 -10.30
C GLU A 138 -8.43 15.74 -8.84
N ASP A 139 -9.16 14.66 -8.59
CA ASP A 139 -9.43 14.21 -7.23
C ASP A 139 -8.22 13.54 -6.59
N PHE A 140 -7.38 12.88 -7.38
CA PHE A 140 -6.17 12.22 -6.88
C PHE A 140 -5.05 13.20 -6.51
N ILE A 141 -4.95 14.31 -7.24
CA ILE A 141 -3.88 15.30 -7.07
C ILE A 141 -4.20 16.41 -6.08
N LYS A 142 -5.37 16.35 -5.38
CA LYS A 142 -5.76 17.38 -4.41
C LYS A 142 -4.83 17.51 -3.21
N ASP A 143 -4.20 16.41 -2.82
CA ASP A 143 -3.22 16.37 -1.73
C ASP A 143 -1.79 16.64 -2.24
N SER A 144 -1.63 17.04 -3.52
CA SER A 144 -0.33 17.31 -4.13
C SER A 144 0.06 18.78 -4.09
N ILE A 145 1.34 19.03 -3.85
CA ILE A 145 1.99 20.35 -3.85
C ILE A 145 2.99 20.37 -5.01
N PHE A 146 2.71 21.19 -6.01
CA PHE A 146 3.47 21.28 -7.26
C PHE A 146 4.56 22.36 -7.20
N ASP A 147 5.39 22.44 -8.27
CA ASP A 147 6.45 23.42 -8.43
C ASP A 147 7.50 23.40 -7.30
N GLN A 148 7.76 22.22 -6.74
CA GLN A 148 8.68 22.08 -5.62
C GLN A 148 10.12 21.97 -6.07
N SER A 149 11.02 22.76 -5.49
CA SER A 149 12.45 22.53 -5.60
C SER A 149 12.87 21.26 -4.84
N ILE A 150 14.07 20.74 -5.13
CA ILE A 150 14.63 19.62 -4.37
C ILE A 150 14.77 20.01 -2.88
N ASP A 151 15.18 21.24 -2.58
CA ASP A 151 15.35 21.73 -1.21
C ASP A 151 13.99 21.82 -0.48
N ASP A 152 12.91 22.22 -1.18
CA ASP A 152 11.56 22.22 -0.63
C ASP A 152 11.13 20.78 -0.27
N ILE A 153 11.31 19.82 -1.19
CA ILE A 153 11.01 18.41 -0.94
C ILE A 153 11.81 17.88 0.26
N LEU A 154 13.11 18.18 0.32
CA LEU A 154 13.99 17.74 1.39
C LEU A 154 13.72 18.45 2.75
N SER A 155 12.94 19.54 2.76
CA SER A 155 12.48 20.15 4.02
C SER A 155 11.45 19.28 4.74
N HIS A 156 10.82 18.32 4.02
CA HIS A 156 9.83 17.38 4.51
C HIS A 156 10.41 15.98 4.75
N ASP A 157 9.66 15.18 5.51
CA ASP A 157 9.92 13.74 5.66
C ASP A 157 9.25 13.00 4.51
N ILE A 158 10.04 12.30 3.70
CA ILE A 158 9.57 11.49 2.58
C ILE A 158 9.61 10.02 2.97
N TYR A 159 8.51 9.31 2.74
CA TYR A 159 8.34 7.90 3.09
C TYR A 159 8.42 6.98 1.89
N LYS A 160 7.96 7.47 0.73
CA LYS A 160 7.87 6.71 -0.50
C LYS A 160 8.02 7.65 -1.70
N ILE A 161 8.66 7.17 -2.75
CA ILE A 161 8.75 7.89 -4.03
C ILE A 161 8.17 6.98 -5.10
N ASN A 162 7.19 7.52 -5.85
CA ASN A 162 6.61 6.81 -6.99
C ASN A 162 7.01 7.48 -8.30
N CYS A 163 7.14 6.66 -9.33
CA CYS A 163 7.07 7.14 -10.71
C CYS A 163 6.57 6.03 -11.64
N ARG A 164 6.16 6.42 -12.84
CA ARG A 164 5.80 5.50 -13.90
C ARG A 164 6.60 5.81 -15.16
N LEU A 165 7.30 4.81 -15.66
CA LEU A 165 8.16 4.89 -16.83
C LEU A 165 7.63 4.00 -17.94
N SER A 166 7.74 4.46 -19.18
CA SER A 166 7.36 3.69 -20.38
C SER A 166 8.54 3.50 -21.35
N ASP A 167 9.58 4.31 -21.24
CA ASP A 167 10.77 4.21 -22.07
C ASP A 167 11.73 3.14 -21.51
N ALA A 168 12.06 2.15 -22.36
CA ALA A 168 12.89 1.00 -21.95
C ALA A 168 14.29 1.41 -21.45
N LYS A 169 14.90 2.45 -22.02
CA LYS A 169 16.22 2.92 -21.58
C LYS A 169 16.17 3.57 -20.21
N THR A 170 15.13 4.35 -19.96
CA THR A 170 14.92 4.99 -18.66
C THR A 170 14.61 3.96 -17.60
N ILE A 171 13.80 2.93 -17.91
CA ILE A 171 13.55 1.77 -17.04
C ILE A 171 14.85 1.04 -16.70
N GLU A 172 15.69 0.76 -17.70
CA GLU A 172 16.98 0.11 -17.49
C GLU A 172 17.91 0.93 -16.58
N LYS A 173 18.00 2.25 -16.82
CA LYS A 173 18.77 3.16 -15.95
C LYS A 173 18.26 3.16 -14.51
N MET A 174 16.93 3.22 -14.32
CA MET A 174 16.33 3.19 -13.00
C MET A 174 16.62 1.86 -12.29
N ASN A 175 16.47 0.73 -12.98
CA ASN A 175 16.81 -0.58 -12.40
C ASN A 175 18.30 -0.66 -12.02
N CYS A 176 19.20 -0.14 -12.86
CA CYS A 176 20.63 -0.09 -12.57
C CYS A 176 20.94 0.77 -11.34
N TYR A 177 20.26 1.90 -11.20
CA TYR A 177 20.35 2.78 -10.04
C TYR A 177 19.87 2.07 -8.76
N LEU A 178 18.71 1.42 -8.81
CA LEU A 178 18.15 0.66 -7.68
C LEU A 178 19.09 -0.48 -7.24
N ASP A 179 19.69 -1.20 -8.19
CA ASP A 179 20.65 -2.25 -7.90
C ASP A 179 21.93 -1.72 -7.20
N GLN A 180 22.39 -0.53 -7.58
CA GLN A 180 23.54 0.13 -6.95
C GLN A 180 23.22 0.59 -5.51
N HIS A 181 21.96 0.95 -5.23
CA HIS A 181 21.49 1.47 -3.94
C HIS A 181 20.64 0.46 -3.15
N LYS A 182 20.71 -0.83 -3.48
CA LYS A 182 19.91 -1.91 -2.83
C LYS A 182 20.10 -2.02 -1.31
N ASP A 183 21.18 -1.44 -0.78
CA ASP A 183 21.45 -1.39 0.66
C ASP A 183 20.82 -0.18 1.35
N GLU A 184 20.18 0.74 0.60
CA GLU A 184 19.58 1.97 1.09
C GLU A 184 18.08 2.05 0.77
N ILE A 185 17.68 1.53 -0.41
CA ILE A 185 16.30 1.59 -0.92
C ILE A 185 15.85 0.26 -1.51
N VAL A 186 14.53 0.08 -1.57
CA VAL A 186 13.88 -1.06 -2.21
C VAL A 186 12.76 -0.57 -3.13
N ASN A 187 12.53 -1.28 -4.23
CA ASN A 187 11.41 -1.08 -5.11
C ASN A 187 10.40 -2.24 -4.95
N ALA A 188 9.15 -1.93 -4.69
CA ALA A 188 8.06 -2.90 -4.55
C ALA A 188 6.96 -2.62 -5.59
N PRO A 189 7.21 -2.88 -6.90
CA PRO A 189 6.29 -2.51 -7.96
C PRO A 189 5.04 -3.40 -7.96
N TYR A 190 3.90 -2.80 -8.30
CA TYR A 190 2.65 -3.55 -8.51
C TYR A 190 2.44 -3.94 -9.98
N ASP A 191 3.13 -3.30 -10.94
CA ASP A 191 3.10 -3.67 -12.37
C ASP A 191 4.41 -3.28 -13.10
N ASN A 192 4.50 -3.65 -14.39
CA ASN A 192 5.63 -3.29 -15.24
C ASN A 192 5.64 -1.78 -15.52
N GLY A 193 6.76 -1.13 -15.22
CA GLY A 193 6.99 0.30 -15.41
C GLY A 193 6.51 1.19 -14.25
N ALA A 194 5.85 0.62 -13.23
CA ALA A 194 5.63 1.31 -11.97
C ALA A 194 6.85 1.14 -11.08
N PHE A 195 7.25 2.21 -10.43
CA PHE A 195 8.28 2.22 -9.40
C PHE A 195 7.68 2.75 -8.11
N GLU A 196 7.79 1.97 -7.06
CA GLU A 196 7.39 2.28 -5.70
C GLU A 196 8.59 2.13 -4.79
N ILE A 197 9.35 3.21 -4.65
CA ILE A 197 10.65 3.22 -3.98
C ILE A 197 10.46 3.66 -2.52
N THR A 198 10.94 2.84 -1.60
CA THR A 198 10.93 3.10 -0.16
C THR A 198 12.33 2.87 0.42
N GLY A 199 12.52 3.19 1.69
CA GLY A 199 13.75 2.84 2.41
C GLY A 199 13.96 1.33 2.48
N LYS A 200 15.20 0.91 2.67
CA LYS A 200 15.57 -0.49 2.88
C LYS A 200 14.74 -1.11 4.01
N ASP A 201 14.41 -2.39 3.85
CA ASP A 201 13.63 -3.20 4.80
C ASP A 201 12.17 -2.72 5.01
N VAL A 202 11.71 -1.72 4.24
CA VAL A 202 10.30 -1.32 4.20
C VAL A 202 9.54 -2.26 3.29
N ASN A 203 8.71 -3.11 3.89
CA ASN A 203 7.74 -3.96 3.22
C ASN A 203 6.55 -4.25 4.15
N LYS A 204 5.44 -4.69 3.59
CA LYS A 204 4.21 -4.97 4.36
C LYS A 204 4.43 -6.06 5.41
N GLY A 205 5.23 -7.08 5.11
CA GLY A 205 5.53 -8.17 6.04
C GLY A 205 6.23 -7.70 7.31
N ASN A 206 7.28 -6.89 7.18
CA ASN A 206 8.00 -6.32 8.31
C ASN A 206 7.12 -5.37 9.13
N ALA A 207 6.30 -4.56 8.47
CA ALA A 207 5.42 -3.61 9.14
C ALA A 207 4.29 -4.31 9.91
N VAL A 208 3.66 -5.36 9.34
CA VAL A 208 2.64 -6.16 10.03
C VAL A 208 3.27 -6.94 11.19
N ALA A 209 4.50 -7.44 11.05
CA ALA A 209 5.20 -8.10 12.16
C ALA A 209 5.53 -7.12 13.29
N TRP A 210 5.94 -5.90 12.97
CA TRP A 210 6.12 -4.86 13.97
C TRP A 210 4.79 -4.53 14.69
N LEU A 211 3.68 -4.43 13.94
CA LEU A 211 2.35 -4.23 14.53
C LEU A 211 1.94 -5.39 15.42
N CYS A 212 2.26 -6.62 15.05
CA CYS A 212 2.05 -7.82 15.85
C CYS A 212 2.78 -7.71 17.22
N GLU A 213 4.05 -7.32 17.21
CA GLU A 213 4.83 -7.08 18.44
C GLU A 213 4.25 -5.93 19.29
N TYR A 214 3.85 -4.82 18.65
CA TYR A 214 3.23 -3.68 19.32
C TYR A 214 1.93 -4.05 20.03
N LEU A 215 1.15 -4.96 19.46
CA LEU A 215 -0.09 -5.49 20.03
C LEU A 215 0.14 -6.66 20.99
N HIS A 216 1.38 -7.05 21.27
CA HIS A 216 1.76 -8.20 22.10
C HIS A 216 1.16 -9.53 21.61
N LEU A 217 1.10 -9.73 20.31
CA LEU A 217 0.60 -10.94 19.66
C LEU A 217 1.77 -11.82 19.18
N GLN A 218 1.46 -13.10 18.92
CA GLN A 218 2.36 -14.02 18.22
C GLN A 218 2.04 -14.02 16.73
N GLU A 219 3.03 -14.27 15.85
CA GLU A 219 2.80 -14.27 14.40
C GLU A 219 1.81 -15.36 13.94
N ASP A 220 1.64 -16.45 14.69
CA ASP A 220 0.63 -17.48 14.43
C ASP A 220 -0.80 -17.09 14.85
N GLU A 221 -0.97 -15.90 15.44
CA GLU A 221 -2.26 -15.27 15.74
C GLU A 221 -2.68 -14.23 14.68
N VAL A 222 -1.88 -14.09 13.59
CA VAL A 222 -2.11 -13.11 12.52
C VAL A 222 -2.53 -13.82 11.24
N ALA A 223 -3.62 -13.36 10.64
CA ALA A 223 -4.06 -13.75 9.29
C ALA A 223 -3.77 -12.60 8.30
N VAL A 224 -3.11 -12.90 7.19
CA VAL A 224 -2.75 -11.90 6.18
C VAL A 224 -3.34 -12.25 4.82
N TYR A 225 -3.71 -11.20 4.03
CA TYR A 225 -4.35 -11.34 2.74
C TYR A 225 -3.68 -10.40 1.72
N GLY A 226 -3.40 -10.91 0.51
CA GLY A 226 -2.74 -10.14 -0.52
C GLY A 226 -2.86 -10.76 -1.92
N ASP A 227 -2.60 -9.96 -2.96
CA ASP A 227 -2.69 -10.38 -4.36
C ASP A 227 -1.51 -9.93 -5.23
N GLY A 228 -0.72 -8.96 -4.77
CA GLY A 228 0.32 -8.28 -5.54
C GLY A 228 1.75 -8.68 -5.21
N GLY A 229 2.69 -8.11 -5.97
CA GLY A 229 4.12 -8.30 -5.74
C GLY A 229 4.62 -7.73 -4.42
N ASN A 230 4.00 -6.63 -3.95
CA ASN A 230 4.29 -5.97 -2.68
C ASN A 230 3.70 -6.69 -1.46
N ASP A 231 2.97 -7.81 -1.66
CA ASP A 231 2.44 -8.66 -0.59
C ASP A 231 3.30 -9.89 -0.31
N ILE A 232 4.26 -10.21 -1.20
CA ILE A 232 5.02 -11.47 -1.15
C ILE A 232 5.66 -11.66 0.21
N GLU A 233 6.38 -10.68 0.74
CA GLU A 233 7.07 -10.80 2.02
C GLU A 233 6.07 -10.99 3.19
N MET A 234 4.88 -10.40 3.09
CA MET A 234 3.83 -10.60 4.07
C MET A 234 3.23 -12.00 3.96
N LEU A 235 2.95 -12.48 2.76
CA LEU A 235 2.39 -13.80 2.51
C LEU A 235 3.35 -14.93 2.88
N GLU A 236 4.65 -14.79 2.62
CA GLU A 236 5.68 -15.79 2.98
C GLU A 236 5.94 -15.84 4.49
N ARG A 237 5.86 -14.68 5.17
CA ARG A 237 6.21 -14.60 6.59
C ARG A 237 5.18 -15.25 7.51
N PHE A 238 3.89 -15.01 7.26
CA PHE A 238 2.84 -15.40 8.19
C PHE A 238 2.25 -16.77 7.86
N LYS A 239 2.07 -17.59 8.90
CA LYS A 239 1.53 -18.94 8.77
C LYS A 239 0.10 -18.97 8.21
N HIS A 240 -0.74 -18.01 8.58
CA HIS A 240 -2.10 -17.88 8.07
C HIS A 240 -2.13 -16.83 6.97
N SER A 241 -1.61 -17.20 5.80
CA SER A 241 -1.52 -16.32 4.63
C SER A 241 -2.40 -16.80 3.49
N TYR A 242 -3.16 -15.86 2.93
CA TYR A 242 -4.21 -16.11 1.95
C TYR A 242 -3.98 -15.26 0.70
N GLY A 243 -3.67 -15.94 -0.41
CA GLY A 243 -3.53 -15.32 -1.73
C GLY A 243 -4.88 -15.26 -2.44
N MET A 244 -5.10 -14.19 -3.21
CA MET A 244 -6.31 -14.03 -3.98
C MET A 244 -6.26 -14.82 -5.29
N SER A 245 -7.39 -15.43 -5.72
CA SER A 245 -7.46 -16.16 -7.01
C SER A 245 -7.22 -15.25 -8.23
N ASN A 246 -7.56 -13.96 -8.12
CA ASN A 246 -7.25 -12.93 -9.13
C ASN A 246 -5.83 -12.37 -9.03
N GLY A 247 -5.04 -12.77 -8.02
CA GLY A 247 -3.72 -12.23 -7.76
C GLY A 247 -2.64 -12.71 -8.73
N MET A 248 -1.47 -12.10 -8.62
CA MET A 248 -0.29 -12.47 -9.38
C MET A 248 0.16 -13.89 -9.03
N GLU A 249 0.74 -14.62 -9.98
CA GLU A 249 1.25 -15.98 -9.77
C GLU A 249 2.35 -16.03 -8.69
N SER A 250 3.14 -14.97 -8.55
CA SER A 250 4.15 -14.85 -7.49
C SER A 250 3.50 -14.75 -6.10
N ALA A 251 2.46 -13.92 -5.94
CA ALA A 251 1.74 -13.79 -4.69
C ALA A 251 0.98 -15.10 -4.33
N LYS A 252 0.37 -15.75 -5.31
CA LYS A 252 -0.27 -17.07 -5.11
C LYS A 252 0.71 -18.14 -4.63
N LYS A 253 1.94 -18.14 -5.13
CA LYS A 253 2.98 -19.08 -4.69
C LYS A 253 3.51 -18.78 -3.30
N ALA A 254 3.51 -17.52 -2.89
CA ALA A 254 3.96 -17.06 -1.58
C ALA A 254 2.93 -17.38 -0.47
N ALA A 255 1.65 -17.43 -0.81
CA ALA A 255 0.58 -17.70 0.14
C ALA A 255 0.46 -19.19 0.48
N ASN A 256 0.07 -19.50 1.72
CA ASN A 256 -0.19 -20.87 2.16
C ASN A 256 -1.52 -21.42 1.62
N GLU A 257 -2.49 -20.56 1.38
CA GLU A 257 -3.80 -20.94 0.84
C GLU A 257 -4.28 -19.90 -0.18
N ILE A 258 -4.98 -20.37 -1.22
CA ILE A 258 -5.61 -19.50 -2.21
C ILE A 258 -7.10 -19.47 -1.94
N ILE A 259 -7.63 -18.26 -1.74
CA ILE A 259 -9.05 -18.01 -1.59
C ILE A 259 -9.67 -17.45 -2.87
N GLY A 260 -10.96 -17.13 -2.86
CA GLY A 260 -11.68 -16.61 -4.03
C GLY A 260 -11.18 -15.28 -4.57
N CYS A 261 -11.98 -14.67 -5.43
CA CYS A 261 -11.68 -13.39 -6.06
C CYS A 261 -12.19 -12.21 -5.20
N CYS A 262 -11.52 -11.06 -5.25
CA CYS A 262 -11.93 -9.83 -4.54
C CYS A 262 -13.36 -9.39 -4.92
N LYS A 263 -13.73 -9.48 -6.21
CA LYS A 263 -15.08 -9.15 -6.71
C LYS A 263 -16.20 -9.98 -6.08
N ASP A 264 -15.87 -11.16 -5.56
CA ASP A 264 -16.81 -12.05 -4.87
C ASP A 264 -16.74 -11.87 -3.35
N TYR A 265 -16.05 -10.84 -2.86
CA TYR A 265 -15.82 -10.55 -1.43
C TYR A 265 -15.15 -11.71 -0.68
N ALA A 266 -14.20 -12.38 -1.32
CA ALA A 266 -13.59 -13.59 -0.77
C ALA A 266 -12.93 -13.35 0.59
N VAL A 267 -12.25 -12.22 0.78
CA VAL A 267 -11.63 -11.86 2.08
C VAL A 267 -12.71 -11.70 3.16
N SER A 268 -13.74 -10.89 2.89
CA SER A 268 -14.82 -10.65 3.85
C SER A 268 -15.53 -11.95 4.26
N LYS A 269 -15.82 -12.83 3.30
CA LYS A 269 -16.43 -14.16 3.55
C LYS A 269 -15.51 -15.04 4.40
N HIS A 270 -14.23 -15.13 4.02
CA HIS A 270 -13.25 -15.95 4.74
C HIS A 270 -13.06 -15.48 6.19
N ILE A 271 -13.04 -14.16 6.42
CA ILE A 271 -12.97 -13.59 7.77
C ILE A 271 -14.18 -14.04 8.60
N LEU A 272 -15.40 -13.85 8.08
CA LEU A 272 -16.63 -14.23 8.79
C LEU A 272 -16.70 -15.73 9.08
N GLU A 273 -16.30 -16.59 8.12
CA GLU A 273 -16.19 -18.04 8.32
C GLU A 273 -15.17 -18.41 9.41
N THR A 274 -14.02 -17.72 9.44
CA THR A 274 -12.98 -17.93 10.45
C THR A 274 -13.49 -17.56 11.83
N LEU A 275 -14.16 -16.43 11.98
CA LEU A 275 -14.76 -16.00 13.24
C LEU A 275 -15.82 -16.99 13.74
N GLN A 276 -16.69 -17.48 12.84
CA GLN A 276 -17.72 -18.46 13.18
C GLN A 276 -17.11 -19.80 13.63
N LYS A 277 -16.12 -20.34 12.92
CA LYS A 277 -15.43 -21.58 13.29
C LYS A 277 -14.76 -21.48 14.66
N GLU A 278 -14.22 -20.31 15.00
CA GLU A 278 -13.60 -20.10 16.31
C GLU A 278 -14.61 -19.94 17.44
N GLU A 279 -15.82 -19.45 17.16
CA GLU A 279 -16.94 -19.43 18.13
C GLU A 279 -17.48 -20.85 18.39
N ASP A 280 -17.66 -21.65 17.34
CA ASP A 280 -18.18 -23.03 17.44
C ASP A 280 -17.22 -23.97 18.17
N ASN A 281 -15.94 -23.61 18.30
CA ASN A 281 -14.91 -24.40 18.99
C ASN A 281 -14.63 -23.93 20.45
N LYS A 282 -15.38 -22.97 20.98
CA LYS A 282 -15.33 -22.52 22.39
C LYS A 282 -16.29 -23.27 23.25
#